data_23989688f66f86efc54c48b456ad0caa
#
_entry.id   23989688f66f86efc54c48b456ad0caa
#
_cell.length_a   1.000
_cell.length_b   1.000
_cell.length_c   1.000
_cell.angle_alpha   90.00
_cell.angle_beta   90.00
_cell.angle_gamma   90.00
#
_symmetry.space_group_name_H-M   'P 1'
#
loop_
_entity.id
_entity.type
_entity.pdbx_description
1 polymer ?
#
loop_
_entity_poly.entity_id
_entity_poly.type
_entity_poly.pdbx_seq_one_letter_code
_entity_poly.pdbx_strand_id
1 'polypeptide(L)'
;GVSNAADIKLEVLTTDTEGAKKQAEVLQEQFQKNLGITVEIKQVTYKQRLEMEQTKEYDMVVTGWVPDYSDAYSYLELWISDGQYNHSGYNNPRYDELLEASQFETDAAKRQDMLFEAEQIFLGEDSALVPLQLRREQYLVNPKLENFNVYFVGYDFNLVYADLAE
;
A
#
# COMPACT_ATOMS: atom_id res chain seq x y z
N GLY A 1 -18.41 15.21 19.23
CA GLY A 1 -17.20 14.39 19.30
C GLY A 1 -17.38 13.26 20.30
N VAL A 2 -16.62 12.18 20.13
CA VAL A 2 -16.64 11.03 21.04
C VAL A 2 -15.92 11.41 22.34
N SER A 3 -16.55 11.17 23.48
CA SER A 3 -16.00 11.57 24.77
C SER A 3 -15.06 10.53 25.39
N ASN A 4 -15.13 9.27 24.93
CA ASN A 4 -14.32 8.17 25.43
C ASN A 4 -13.88 7.28 24.25
N ALA A 5 -12.59 6.93 24.20
CA ALA A 5 -12.04 6.03 23.17
C ALA A 5 -12.75 4.66 23.16
N ALA A 6 -13.20 4.17 24.30
CA ALA A 6 -13.93 2.91 24.39
C ALA A 6 -15.30 2.91 23.66
N ASP A 7 -15.83 4.08 23.34
CA ASP A 7 -17.09 4.22 22.59
C ASP A 7 -16.85 4.18 21.07
N ILE A 8 -15.58 4.21 20.64
CA ILE A 8 -15.19 4.09 19.24
C ILE A 8 -15.14 2.62 18.84
N LYS A 9 -15.92 2.28 17.83
CA LYS A 9 -15.90 0.97 17.19
C LYS A 9 -15.54 1.17 15.72
N LEU A 10 -14.53 0.46 15.26
CA LEU A 10 -14.06 0.49 13.87
C LEU A 10 -14.06 -0.92 13.31
N GLU A 11 -14.32 -1.03 12.01
CA GLU A 11 -14.18 -2.29 11.28
C GLU A 11 -12.92 -2.23 10.40
N VAL A 12 -12.06 -3.25 10.48
CA VAL A 12 -10.95 -3.43 9.55
C VAL A 12 -11.28 -4.51 8.53
N LEU A 13 -11.39 -4.09 7.28
CA LEU A 13 -11.61 -4.97 6.15
C LEU A 13 -10.28 -5.61 5.71
N THR A 14 -10.28 -6.93 5.53
CA THR A 14 -9.10 -7.68 5.08
C THR A 14 -9.50 -8.92 4.28
N THR A 15 -8.52 -9.56 3.64
CA THR A 15 -8.74 -10.80 2.90
C THR A 15 -8.74 -12.02 3.81
N ASP A 16 -9.31 -13.14 3.32
CA ASP A 16 -9.46 -14.42 4.03
C ASP A 16 -8.19 -15.29 4.03
N THR A 17 -7.01 -14.68 3.78
CA THR A 17 -5.72 -15.38 3.89
C THR A 17 -5.20 -15.37 5.33
N GLU A 18 -4.43 -16.41 5.71
CA GLU A 18 -3.82 -16.47 7.05
C GLU A 18 -2.92 -15.27 7.37
N GLY A 19 -2.14 -14.81 6.39
CA GLY A 19 -1.25 -13.66 6.56
C GLY A 19 -2.02 -12.37 6.81
N ALA A 20 -3.07 -12.13 6.04
CA ALA A 20 -3.94 -10.97 6.20
C ALA A 20 -4.69 -10.99 7.54
N LYS A 21 -5.16 -12.17 7.96
CA LYS A 21 -5.77 -12.35 9.28
C LYS A 21 -4.83 -11.96 10.41
N LYS A 22 -3.63 -12.52 10.43
CA LYS A 22 -2.62 -12.22 11.45
C LYS A 22 -2.28 -10.74 11.51
N GLN A 23 -2.18 -10.08 10.35
CA GLN A 23 -1.93 -8.64 10.28
C GLN A 23 -3.08 -7.83 10.89
N ALA A 24 -4.33 -8.19 10.59
CA ALA A 24 -5.51 -7.54 11.16
C ALA A 24 -5.62 -7.78 12.70
N GLU A 25 -5.30 -8.98 13.18
CA GLU A 25 -5.25 -9.31 14.61
C GLU A 25 -4.21 -8.46 15.35
N VAL A 26 -3.03 -8.23 14.77
CA VAL A 26 -2.00 -7.34 15.35
C VAL A 26 -2.51 -5.90 15.42
N LEU A 27 -3.16 -5.40 14.37
CA LEU A 27 -3.75 -4.05 14.38
C LEU A 27 -4.83 -3.94 15.46
N GLN A 28 -5.76 -4.90 15.53
CA GLN A 28 -6.80 -4.96 16.54
C GLN A 28 -6.21 -4.89 17.95
N GLU A 29 -5.18 -5.70 18.24
CA GLU A 29 -4.49 -5.69 19.54
C GLU A 29 -3.84 -4.33 19.83
N GLN A 30 -3.15 -3.73 18.85
CA GLN A 30 -2.49 -2.45 19.03
C GLN A 30 -3.49 -1.31 19.28
N PHE A 31 -4.59 -1.26 18.57
CA PHE A 31 -5.64 -0.27 18.79
C PHE A 31 -6.27 -0.42 20.18
N GLN A 32 -6.59 -1.66 20.58
CA GLN A 32 -7.16 -1.92 21.90
C GLN A 32 -6.19 -1.57 23.01
N LYS A 33 -4.93 -2.01 22.90
CA LYS A 33 -3.92 -1.86 23.96
C LYS A 33 -3.47 -0.42 24.15
N ASN A 34 -3.24 0.30 23.05
CA ASN A 34 -2.62 1.62 23.09
C ASN A 34 -3.65 2.76 23.12
N LEU A 35 -4.81 2.56 22.53
CA LEU A 35 -5.84 3.59 22.35
C LEU A 35 -7.15 3.29 23.05
N GLY A 36 -7.38 2.04 23.49
CA GLY A 36 -8.64 1.60 24.08
C GLY A 36 -9.80 1.51 23.07
N ILE A 37 -9.49 1.53 21.77
CA ILE A 37 -10.46 1.48 20.67
C ILE A 37 -10.76 0.01 20.34
N THR A 38 -12.04 -0.31 20.14
CA THR A 38 -12.45 -1.64 19.67
C THR A 38 -12.41 -1.69 18.14
N VAL A 39 -11.64 -2.64 17.60
CA VAL A 39 -11.57 -2.91 16.16
C VAL A 39 -12.18 -4.29 15.89
N GLU A 40 -13.17 -4.36 15.01
CA GLU A 40 -13.76 -5.61 14.52
C GLU A 40 -13.07 -6.00 13.21
N ILE A 41 -12.77 -7.29 13.02
CA ILE A 41 -12.10 -7.79 11.82
C ILE A 41 -13.15 -8.37 10.87
N LYS A 42 -13.25 -7.80 9.67
CA LYS A 42 -14.09 -8.30 8.60
C LYS A 42 -13.24 -8.97 7.53
N GLN A 43 -13.25 -10.30 7.56
CA GLN A 43 -12.57 -11.10 6.56
C GLN A 43 -13.51 -11.48 5.41
N VAL A 44 -13.08 -11.19 4.20
CA VAL A 44 -13.83 -11.51 2.97
C VAL A 44 -12.89 -12.03 1.90
N THR A 45 -13.42 -12.60 0.83
CA THR A 45 -12.61 -12.99 -0.32
C THR A 45 -11.95 -11.76 -0.98
N TYR A 46 -10.86 -11.97 -1.70
CA TYR A 46 -10.17 -10.88 -2.41
C TYR A 46 -11.11 -10.08 -3.32
N LYS A 47 -12.00 -10.77 -4.03
CA LYS A 47 -12.99 -10.12 -4.91
C LYS A 47 -13.95 -9.23 -4.13
N GLN A 48 -14.52 -9.75 -3.05
CA GLN A 48 -15.43 -8.98 -2.19
C GLN A 48 -14.73 -7.76 -1.57
N ARG A 49 -13.46 -7.92 -1.14
CA ARG A 49 -12.68 -6.78 -0.62
C ARG A 49 -12.55 -5.67 -1.66
N LEU A 50 -12.21 -6.00 -2.91
CA LEU A 50 -12.13 -5.01 -3.99
C LEU A 50 -13.48 -4.32 -4.26
N GLU A 51 -14.57 -5.08 -4.27
CA GLU A 51 -15.91 -4.50 -4.41
C GLU A 51 -16.24 -3.53 -3.29
N MET A 52 -15.95 -3.90 -2.04
CA MET A 52 -16.17 -3.05 -0.87
C MET A 52 -15.25 -1.82 -0.83
N GLU A 53 -14.01 -1.93 -1.30
CA GLU A 53 -13.11 -0.77 -1.47
C GLU A 53 -13.70 0.22 -2.49
N GLN A 54 -14.17 -0.25 -3.63
CA GLN A 54 -14.76 0.59 -4.68
C GLN A 54 -16.04 1.29 -4.21
N THR A 55 -16.86 0.60 -3.40
CA THR A 55 -18.10 1.17 -2.83
C THR A 55 -17.87 1.94 -1.53
N LYS A 56 -16.62 1.97 -1.03
CA LYS A 56 -16.22 2.63 0.23
C LYS A 56 -16.97 2.08 1.47
N GLU A 57 -17.26 0.79 1.48
CA GLU A 57 -17.98 0.09 2.56
C GLU A 57 -17.00 -0.47 3.60
N TYR A 58 -16.20 0.40 4.22
CA TYR A 58 -15.26 0.07 5.27
C TYR A 58 -14.88 1.30 6.10
N ASP A 59 -14.47 1.11 7.34
CA ASP A 59 -13.83 2.15 8.15
C ASP A 59 -12.31 2.17 7.90
N MET A 60 -11.70 1.00 7.92
CA MET A 60 -10.28 0.78 7.60
C MET A 60 -10.14 -0.42 6.69
N VAL A 61 -9.17 -0.40 5.78
CA VAL A 61 -8.82 -1.54 4.94
C VAL A 61 -7.32 -1.80 4.97
N VAL A 62 -6.94 -3.07 5.09
CA VAL A 62 -5.56 -3.51 4.91
C VAL A 62 -5.39 -3.98 3.48
N THR A 63 -4.61 -3.23 2.74
CA THR A 63 -4.35 -3.48 1.32
C THR A 63 -2.86 -3.36 1.01
N GLY A 64 -2.46 -3.58 -0.21
CA GLY A 64 -1.08 -3.46 -0.65
C GLY A 64 -0.99 -3.21 -2.14
N TRP A 65 0.12 -2.65 -2.55
CA TRP A 65 0.43 -2.38 -3.94
C TRP A 65 1.80 -2.93 -4.31
N VAL A 66 1.88 -3.51 -5.48
CA VAL A 66 3.15 -3.87 -6.12
C VAL A 66 3.32 -2.93 -7.31
N PRO A 67 4.39 -2.12 -7.35
CA PRO A 67 4.55 -1.12 -8.39
C PRO A 67 4.83 -1.77 -9.74
N ASP A 68 4.31 -1.18 -10.82
CA ASP A 68 4.53 -1.65 -12.18
C ASP A 68 5.93 -1.26 -12.70
N TYR A 69 6.51 -0.20 -12.12
CA TYR A 69 7.84 0.32 -12.46
C TYR A 69 8.52 0.93 -11.23
N SER A 70 9.86 1.03 -11.28
CA SER A 70 10.69 1.50 -10.15
C SER A 70 10.74 3.03 -10.11
N ASP A 71 9.66 3.65 -9.65
CA ASP A 71 9.55 5.08 -9.43
C ASP A 71 8.56 5.36 -8.28
N ALA A 72 8.82 6.37 -7.47
CA ALA A 72 7.92 6.76 -6.37
C ALA A 72 6.53 7.16 -6.88
N TYR A 73 6.45 7.73 -8.07
CA TYR A 73 5.19 8.07 -8.73
C TYR A 73 4.24 6.88 -8.84
N SER A 74 4.76 5.65 -9.09
CA SER A 74 3.95 4.42 -9.17
C SER A 74 3.18 4.06 -7.90
N TYR A 75 3.56 4.61 -6.76
CA TYR A 75 2.81 4.49 -5.50
C TYR A 75 1.90 5.68 -5.25
N LEU A 76 2.38 6.89 -5.56
CA LEU A 76 1.66 8.12 -5.26
C LEU A 76 0.48 8.34 -6.22
N GLU A 77 0.61 8.00 -7.49
CA GLU A 77 -0.45 8.16 -8.50
C GLU A 77 -1.78 7.47 -8.14
N LEU A 78 -1.73 6.45 -7.28
CA LEU A 78 -2.94 5.73 -6.83
C LEU A 78 -3.93 6.62 -6.07
N TRP A 79 -3.45 7.72 -5.51
CA TRP A 79 -4.19 8.55 -4.56
C TRP A 79 -4.54 9.93 -5.12
N ILE A 80 -4.29 10.17 -6.42
CA ILE A 80 -4.74 11.38 -7.11
C ILE A 80 -6.27 11.51 -6.93
N SER A 81 -6.73 12.72 -6.65
CA SER A 81 -8.17 13.02 -6.57
C SER A 81 -8.87 12.55 -7.85
N ASP A 82 -10.02 11.92 -7.72
CA ASP A 82 -10.75 11.32 -8.83
C ASP A 82 -10.01 10.19 -9.59
N GLY A 83 -8.87 9.73 -9.09
CA GLY A 83 -8.10 8.60 -9.64
C GLY A 83 -8.85 7.27 -9.52
N GLN A 84 -8.70 6.40 -10.51
CA GLN A 84 -9.38 5.10 -10.56
C GLN A 84 -9.11 4.21 -9.35
N TYR A 85 -7.93 4.33 -8.75
CA TYR A 85 -7.49 3.53 -7.60
C TYR A 85 -7.72 4.21 -6.26
N ASN A 86 -8.14 5.47 -6.25
CA ASN A 86 -8.41 6.22 -5.02
C ASN A 86 -9.76 5.84 -4.40
N HIS A 87 -9.80 4.67 -3.80
CA HIS A 87 -11.00 4.17 -3.13
C HIS A 87 -11.23 4.80 -1.75
N SER A 88 -10.25 5.52 -1.20
CA SER A 88 -10.40 6.24 0.07
C SER A 88 -11.24 7.53 -0.06
N GLY A 89 -11.24 8.12 -1.26
CA GLY A 89 -11.82 9.43 -1.51
C GLY A 89 -10.92 10.57 -1.02
N TYR A 90 -9.63 10.30 -0.87
CA TYR A 90 -8.63 11.35 -0.61
C TYR A 90 -8.70 12.42 -1.69
N ASN A 91 -8.63 13.68 -1.27
CA ASN A 91 -8.68 14.82 -2.19
C ASN A 91 -7.83 15.95 -1.63
N ASN A 92 -6.73 16.24 -2.31
CA ASN A 92 -5.86 17.37 -1.96
C ASN A 92 -5.30 17.99 -3.26
N PRO A 93 -5.75 19.21 -3.63
CA PRO A 93 -5.33 19.87 -4.87
C PRO A 93 -3.81 20.11 -4.97
N ARG A 94 -3.13 20.34 -3.84
CA ARG A 94 -1.67 20.54 -3.84
C ARG A 94 -0.94 19.23 -4.13
N TYR A 95 -1.43 18.13 -3.60
CA TYR A 95 -0.93 16.80 -3.91
C TYR A 95 -1.04 16.49 -5.40
N ASP A 96 -2.21 16.72 -5.97
CA ASP A 96 -2.48 16.48 -7.40
C ASP A 96 -1.58 17.35 -8.29
N GLU A 97 -1.44 18.65 -7.97
CA GLU A 97 -0.56 19.58 -8.68
C GLU A 97 0.90 19.11 -8.70
N LEU A 98 1.41 18.65 -7.57
CA LEU A 98 2.78 18.14 -7.47
C LEU A 98 3.00 16.90 -8.32
N LEU A 99 2.05 15.96 -8.30
CA LEU A 99 2.14 14.75 -9.11
C LEU A 99 2.04 15.05 -10.59
N GLU A 100 1.12 15.91 -11.00
CA GLU A 100 1.00 16.34 -12.40
C GLU A 100 2.28 17.03 -12.88
N ALA A 101 2.79 18.00 -12.12
CA ALA A 101 4.01 18.72 -12.46
C ALA A 101 5.22 17.79 -12.55
N SER A 102 5.32 16.78 -11.67
CA SER A 102 6.44 15.83 -11.64
C SER A 102 6.58 15.02 -12.92
N GLN A 103 5.50 14.83 -13.68
CA GLN A 103 5.54 14.08 -14.95
C GLN A 103 6.23 14.85 -16.08
N PHE A 104 6.26 16.17 -15.99
CA PHE A 104 6.85 17.06 -17.01
C PHE A 104 8.19 17.66 -16.58
N GLU A 105 8.59 17.49 -15.30
CA GLU A 105 9.86 17.99 -14.79
C GLU A 105 11.04 17.14 -15.30
N THR A 106 11.97 17.79 -15.97
CA THR A 106 13.15 17.15 -16.57
C THR A 106 14.38 17.18 -15.68
N ASP A 107 14.41 18.06 -14.68
CA ASP A 107 15.43 18.07 -13.64
C ASP A 107 15.10 16.99 -12.59
N ALA A 108 15.94 15.96 -12.52
CA ALA A 108 15.72 14.82 -11.66
C ALA A 108 15.65 15.19 -10.17
N ALA A 109 16.43 16.18 -9.72
CA ALA A 109 16.42 16.60 -8.32
C ALA A 109 15.11 17.32 -7.98
N LYS A 110 14.69 18.26 -8.81
CA LYS A 110 13.40 18.96 -8.62
C LYS A 110 12.22 18.00 -8.69
N ARG A 111 12.25 17.03 -9.61
CA ARG A 111 11.23 16.00 -9.70
C ARG A 111 11.15 15.18 -8.40
N GLN A 112 12.29 14.81 -7.86
CA GLN A 112 12.34 14.07 -6.60
C GLN A 112 11.80 14.90 -5.43
N ASP A 113 12.13 16.21 -5.37
CA ASP A 113 11.61 17.12 -4.34
C ASP A 113 10.06 17.23 -4.41
N MET A 114 9.49 17.30 -5.63
CA MET A 114 8.03 17.32 -5.82
C MET A 114 7.38 16.04 -5.32
N LEU A 115 7.93 14.87 -5.65
CA LEU A 115 7.40 13.58 -5.19
C LEU A 115 7.54 13.43 -3.67
N PHE A 116 8.63 13.89 -3.11
CA PHE A 116 8.85 13.90 -1.66
C PHE A 116 7.86 14.84 -0.93
N GLU A 117 7.63 16.06 -1.46
CA GLU A 117 6.61 16.97 -0.91
C GLU A 117 5.23 16.33 -0.95
N ALA A 118 4.86 15.69 -2.06
CA ALA A 118 3.58 14.98 -2.18
C ALA A 118 3.46 13.85 -1.14
N GLU A 119 4.52 13.05 -0.93
CA GLU A 119 4.55 12.01 0.10
C GLU A 119 4.38 12.60 1.50
N GLN A 120 5.05 13.72 1.82
CA GLN A 120 4.91 14.38 3.13
C GLN A 120 3.49 14.88 3.38
N ILE A 121 2.85 15.46 2.39
CA ILE A 121 1.44 15.86 2.48
C ILE A 121 0.57 14.63 2.75
N PHE A 122 0.70 13.59 1.94
CA PHE A 122 -0.16 12.41 1.98
C PHE A 122 -0.03 11.59 3.28
N LEU A 123 1.21 11.30 3.68
CA LEU A 123 1.49 10.46 4.85
C LEU A 123 1.62 11.26 6.15
N GLY A 124 2.21 12.46 6.09
CA GLY A 124 2.56 13.25 7.26
C GLY A 124 1.46 14.23 7.67
N GLU A 125 1.03 15.08 6.76
CA GLU A 125 0.08 16.15 7.07
C GLU A 125 -1.35 15.64 7.10
N ASP A 126 -1.78 14.97 6.04
CA ASP A 126 -3.16 14.49 5.90
C ASP A 126 -3.39 13.12 6.54
N SER A 127 -2.32 12.36 6.83
CA SER A 127 -2.39 11.01 7.39
C SER A 127 -3.39 10.11 6.64
N ALA A 128 -3.42 10.24 5.31
CA ALA A 128 -4.40 9.58 4.46
C ALA A 128 -4.16 8.08 4.34
N LEU A 129 -2.92 7.63 4.60
CA LEU A 129 -2.52 6.23 4.58
C LEU A 129 -1.46 5.97 5.67
N VAL A 130 -1.51 4.81 6.29
CA VAL A 130 -0.51 4.35 7.25
C VAL A 130 0.31 3.22 6.65
N PRO A 131 1.59 3.44 6.28
CA PRO A 131 2.47 2.38 5.81
C PRO A 131 2.73 1.37 6.92
N LEU A 132 2.42 0.09 6.69
CA LEU A 132 2.61 -0.96 7.69
C LEU A 132 3.93 -1.70 7.50
N GLN A 133 4.24 -2.09 6.26
CA GLN A 133 5.44 -2.86 5.94
C GLN A 133 5.75 -2.84 4.45
N LEU A 134 7.01 -3.03 4.12
CA LEU A 134 7.44 -3.43 2.78
C LEU A 134 7.44 -4.96 2.69
N ARG A 135 6.72 -5.50 1.71
CA ARG A 135 6.72 -6.93 1.43
C ARG A 135 8.11 -7.37 1.00
N ARG A 136 8.57 -8.48 1.55
CA ARG A 136 9.84 -9.12 1.16
C ARG A 136 9.55 -10.53 0.69
N GLU A 137 10.20 -10.90 -0.39
CA GLU A 137 10.20 -12.27 -0.90
C GLU A 137 11.55 -12.92 -0.62
N GLN A 138 11.54 -14.22 -0.42
CA GLN A 138 12.74 -15.01 -0.18
C GLN A 138 12.76 -16.17 -1.18
N TYR A 139 13.89 -16.34 -1.80
CA TYR A 139 14.10 -17.39 -2.79
C TYR A 139 15.15 -18.38 -2.29
N LEU A 140 14.84 -19.67 -2.37
CA LEU A 140 15.83 -20.74 -2.23
C LEU A 140 16.25 -21.16 -3.63
N VAL A 141 17.45 -20.78 -4.02
CA VAL A 141 17.98 -21.02 -5.36
C VAL A 141 19.03 -22.12 -5.30
N ASN A 142 18.94 -23.12 -6.19
CA ASN A 142 19.98 -24.12 -6.33
C ASN A 142 21.29 -23.42 -6.75
N PRO A 143 22.44 -23.64 -6.05
CA PRO A 143 23.70 -22.97 -6.37
C PRO A 143 24.24 -23.29 -7.76
N LYS A 144 23.76 -24.36 -8.41
CA LYS A 144 24.06 -24.70 -9.79
C LYS A 144 23.23 -23.92 -10.82
N LEU A 145 22.20 -23.19 -10.40
CA LEU A 145 21.38 -22.39 -11.32
C LEU A 145 22.11 -21.08 -11.64
N GLU A 146 22.52 -20.94 -12.87
CA GLU A 146 23.15 -19.74 -13.40
C GLU A 146 22.14 -18.83 -14.07
N ASN A 147 22.44 -17.50 -14.15
CA ASN A 147 21.60 -16.49 -14.79
C ASN A 147 20.16 -16.40 -14.26
N PHE A 148 19.93 -16.78 -13.00
CA PHE A 148 18.68 -16.53 -12.32
C PHE A 148 18.62 -15.06 -11.88
N ASN A 149 17.69 -14.30 -12.44
CA ASN A 149 17.53 -12.89 -12.12
C ASN A 149 16.21 -12.66 -11.38
N VAL A 150 16.29 -11.95 -10.26
CA VAL A 150 15.16 -11.49 -9.47
C VAL A 150 14.98 -9.99 -9.68
N TYR A 151 13.76 -9.56 -9.85
CA TYR A 151 13.42 -8.15 -10.09
C TYR A 151 12.60 -7.60 -8.92
N PHE A 152 12.81 -6.33 -8.61
CA PHE A 152 12.07 -5.65 -7.57
C PHE A 152 10.67 -5.22 -8.04
N VAL A 153 10.50 -4.99 -9.33
CA VAL A 153 9.25 -4.58 -9.95
C VAL A 153 8.98 -5.40 -11.21
N GLY A 154 7.74 -5.57 -11.57
CA GLY A 154 7.31 -6.36 -12.70
C GLY A 154 7.23 -7.85 -12.38
N TYR A 155 7.94 -8.67 -13.13
CA TYR A 155 8.01 -10.12 -12.87
C TYR A 155 8.95 -10.41 -11.71
N ASP A 156 8.56 -11.31 -10.81
CA ASP A 156 9.36 -11.69 -9.64
C ASP A 156 10.74 -12.25 -10.05
N PHE A 157 10.79 -13.04 -11.12
CA PHE A 157 12.05 -13.61 -11.64
C PHE A 157 11.98 -13.88 -13.15
N ASN A 158 13.15 -14.06 -13.75
CA ASN A 158 13.29 -14.40 -15.15
C ASN A 158 14.20 -15.64 -15.32
N LEU A 159 13.71 -16.62 -16.06
CA LEU A 159 14.42 -17.87 -16.39
C LEU A 159 14.82 -18.00 -17.85
N VAL A 160 14.61 -16.97 -18.67
CA VAL A 160 14.86 -17.02 -20.13
C VAL A 160 16.31 -17.39 -20.46
N TYR A 161 17.26 -16.95 -19.61
CA TYR A 161 18.69 -17.24 -19.79
C TYR A 161 19.25 -18.13 -18.68
N ALA A 162 18.37 -18.71 -17.84
CA ALA A 162 18.82 -19.56 -16.78
C ALA A 162 19.31 -20.92 -17.33
N ASP A 163 20.40 -21.43 -16.75
CA ASP A 163 20.99 -22.71 -17.10
C ASP A 163 21.49 -23.40 -15.83
N LEU A 164 21.76 -24.69 -15.94
CA LEU A 164 22.37 -25.45 -14.85
C LEU A 164 23.85 -25.68 -15.15
N ALA A 165 24.71 -25.23 -14.23
CA ALA A 165 26.14 -25.56 -14.28
C ALA A 165 26.33 -27.09 -14.20
N GLU A 166 27.25 -27.62 -15.01
CA GLU A 166 27.62 -29.02 -15.04
C GLU A 166 28.18 -29.56 -13.71
#